data_24e22cf166dd56bb0a65ded2eded79bf
#
_entry.id   24e22cf166dd56bb0a65ded2eded79bf
#
_cell.length_a   1.000
_cell.length_b   1.000
_cell.length_c   1.000
_cell.angle_alpha   90.00
_cell.angle_beta   90.00
_cell.angle_gamma   90.00
#
_symmetry.space_group_name_H-M   'P 1'
#
loop_
_entity.id
_entity.type
_entity.pdbx_description
1 polymer ?
#
loop_
_entity_poly.entity_id
_entity_poly.type
_entity_poly.pdbx_seq_one_letter_code
_entity_poly.pdbx_strand_id
1 'polypeptide(L)'
;MTARHRGRIAMLAFALLPAFARAADAGGADGTAGVDAADAAALALADQPAATPADTAKPWKLNVQDALRASRYRDGGEAGRNQLSVEFEYGQWLTPSFAAHFSMRFDRFDPLGTSRTSSRDVTLVKEAYASWRASPALVVDAGRVNARLGAATGYNPTDFFRAGAVSLDVPPDPDSRHMNRLGTVGLRAQQVWETGSLTTLLSPRLERRSLPGDPAAASDLQRTNGVDRWMLVASQRLTAAIQPQLIVYGESGQAPQFGQNLSVLLGNSVVAYVEWTGGYRRSLIARATGAADDRAFRTSSSVGATWTLPVDLSLTAEFQSNGGGADAAQWRSLQRANPAAWGRAVQTSIAAQELQTRHGMFVMAAWRNVGMRRLDLSGFVQADLGGGRQYWLELRRRFDRFDVALQWLHQGGPSWSRFGAMPESTSIQVLGIFYR
;
A
#
# COMPACT_ATOMS: atom_id res chain seq x y z
N MET A 1 -13.66 -21.75 43.60
CA MET A 1 -14.88 -21.09 43.03
C MET A 1 -14.43 -19.77 42.44
N THR A 2 -14.13 -19.74 41.16
CA THR A 2 -13.67 -18.55 40.44
C THR A 2 -14.63 -18.32 39.28
N ALA A 3 -15.42 -17.27 39.43
CA ALA A 3 -16.40 -16.85 38.41
C ALA A 3 -15.69 -16.29 37.19
N ARG A 4 -15.85 -16.93 36.05
CA ARG A 4 -15.42 -16.43 34.73
C ARG A 4 -16.39 -15.31 34.30
N HIS A 5 -15.96 -14.06 34.38
CA HIS A 5 -16.61 -12.97 33.69
C HIS A 5 -16.40 -13.12 32.18
N ARG A 6 -17.44 -13.60 31.50
CA ARG A 6 -17.58 -13.48 30.05
C ARG A 6 -18.02 -12.04 29.76
N GLY A 7 -17.07 -11.17 29.45
CA GLY A 7 -17.32 -9.81 28.96
C GLY A 7 -18.06 -9.87 27.63
N ARG A 8 -19.24 -9.30 27.61
CA ARG A 8 -20.09 -9.15 26.41
C ARG A 8 -19.52 -8.01 25.57
N ILE A 9 -18.90 -8.33 24.44
CA ILE A 9 -18.74 -7.38 23.30
C ILE A 9 -20.11 -7.29 22.64
N ALA A 10 -20.99 -6.51 23.22
CA ALA A 10 -22.25 -6.14 22.60
C ALA A 10 -22.55 -4.69 22.96
N MET A 11 -22.85 -3.90 21.95
CA MET A 11 -23.43 -2.56 22.02
C MET A 11 -22.50 -1.39 22.42
N LEU A 12 -21.66 -0.96 21.49
CA LEU A 12 -21.24 0.46 21.44
C LEU A 12 -21.40 1.08 20.02
N ALA A 13 -22.00 0.35 19.10
CA ALA A 13 -22.15 0.79 17.69
C ALA A 13 -23.41 1.64 17.41
N PHE A 14 -24.24 1.97 18.38
CA PHE A 14 -25.58 2.54 18.11
C PHE A 14 -25.83 3.97 18.62
N ALA A 15 -24.86 4.64 19.22
CA ALA A 15 -25.13 5.93 19.89
C ALA A 15 -24.80 7.20 19.08
N LEU A 16 -24.28 7.10 17.84
CA LEU A 16 -23.86 8.27 17.05
C LEU A 16 -24.69 8.52 15.77
N LEU A 17 -25.76 7.80 15.52
CA LEU A 17 -26.54 7.92 14.28
C LEU A 17 -27.59 9.05 14.17
N PRO A 18 -28.02 9.80 15.19
CA PRO A 18 -29.06 10.80 14.98
C PRO A 18 -28.61 12.22 14.55
N ALA A 19 -27.34 12.52 14.50
CA ALA A 19 -26.89 13.90 14.25
C ALA A 19 -26.69 14.30 12.77
N PHE A 20 -26.72 13.36 11.81
CA PHE A 20 -26.37 13.61 10.40
C PHE A 20 -27.53 13.49 9.39
N ALA A 21 -28.77 13.34 9.85
CA ALA A 21 -29.91 13.06 8.98
C ALA A 21 -30.60 14.29 8.36
N ARG A 22 -30.01 15.46 8.30
CA ARG A 22 -30.67 16.65 7.73
C ARG A 22 -29.77 17.51 6.88
N ALA A 23 -29.36 17.02 5.71
CA ALA A 23 -28.93 17.84 4.56
C ALA A 23 -28.85 16.97 3.30
N ALA A 24 -29.98 16.57 2.75
CA ALA A 24 -30.05 15.99 1.42
C ALA A 24 -31.25 16.59 0.72
N ASP A 25 -31.00 17.60 -0.10
CA ASP A 25 -31.68 17.81 -1.39
C ASP A 25 -30.95 18.94 -2.12
N ALA A 26 -30.26 18.57 -3.20
CA ALA A 26 -30.15 19.29 -4.47
C ALA A 26 -28.93 18.85 -5.29
N GLY A 27 -29.17 18.37 -6.50
CA GLY A 27 -28.25 18.45 -7.60
C GLY A 27 -27.48 17.16 -7.92
N GLY A 28 -27.98 16.41 -8.88
CA GLY A 28 -27.31 15.26 -9.49
C GLY A 28 -26.13 15.67 -10.36
N ALA A 29 -25.07 14.87 -10.31
CA ALA A 29 -24.10 14.74 -11.38
C ALA A 29 -23.66 13.28 -11.45
N ASP A 30 -23.81 12.70 -12.62
CA ASP A 30 -23.50 11.31 -12.95
C ASP A 30 -22.04 10.96 -12.68
N GLY A 31 -21.83 10.02 -11.76
CA GLY A 31 -20.52 9.49 -11.42
C GLY A 31 -20.27 8.11 -12.05
N THR A 32 -20.00 8.04 -13.34
CA THR A 32 -19.49 6.84 -14.04
C THR A 32 -17.97 6.64 -13.91
N ALA A 33 -17.30 7.45 -13.07
CA ALA A 33 -15.85 7.51 -12.96
C ALA A 33 -15.19 6.41 -12.12
N GLY A 34 -15.87 5.34 -11.77
CA GLY A 34 -15.36 4.39 -10.78
C GLY A 34 -14.94 3.01 -11.30
N VAL A 35 -15.38 2.58 -12.49
CA VAL A 35 -14.99 1.29 -13.10
C VAL A 35 -13.69 1.47 -13.90
N ASP A 36 -13.53 2.64 -14.51
CA ASP A 36 -12.34 2.97 -15.30
C ASP A 36 -11.06 3.14 -14.45
N ALA A 37 -11.17 3.40 -13.13
CA ALA A 37 -10.02 3.73 -12.31
C ALA A 37 -9.16 2.52 -11.94
N ALA A 38 -9.73 1.33 -11.72
CA ALA A 38 -8.95 0.12 -11.42
C ALA A 38 -8.40 -0.51 -12.71
N ASP A 39 -9.20 -0.52 -13.78
CA ASP A 39 -8.78 -1.02 -15.07
C ASP A 39 -7.86 -0.02 -15.77
N ALA A 40 -8.14 1.29 -15.67
CA ALA A 40 -7.23 2.34 -16.09
C ALA A 40 -5.98 2.40 -15.22
N ALA A 41 -6.03 2.09 -13.90
CA ALA A 41 -4.84 2.01 -13.07
C ALA A 41 -3.98 0.79 -13.43
N ALA A 42 -4.55 -0.33 -13.83
CA ALA A 42 -3.79 -1.48 -14.31
C ALA A 42 -3.14 -1.21 -15.68
N LEU A 43 -3.81 -0.45 -16.56
CA LEU A 43 -3.27 -0.02 -17.85
C LEU A 43 -2.41 1.25 -17.73
N ALA A 44 -2.77 2.20 -16.85
CA ALA A 44 -2.06 3.47 -16.64
C ALA A 44 -0.87 3.37 -15.67
N LEU A 45 -0.66 2.23 -15.01
CA LEU A 45 0.60 1.93 -14.31
C LEU A 45 1.80 1.89 -15.26
N ALA A 46 1.55 1.75 -16.55
CA ALA A 46 2.59 1.80 -17.58
C ALA A 46 2.89 3.22 -18.07
N ASP A 47 1.92 4.12 -18.03
CA ASP A 47 1.98 5.45 -18.66
C ASP A 47 1.39 6.52 -17.75
N GLN A 48 1.84 6.66 -16.50
CA GLN A 48 1.52 7.90 -15.80
C GLN A 48 2.38 9.06 -16.36
N PRO A 49 1.88 9.82 -17.37
CA PRO A 49 2.27 11.21 -17.44
C PRO A 49 1.80 11.84 -16.12
N ALA A 50 2.60 12.73 -15.56
CA ALA A 50 2.15 13.53 -14.42
C ALA A 50 0.72 13.98 -14.71
N ALA A 51 -0.23 13.54 -13.86
CA ALA A 51 -1.66 13.73 -14.12
C ALA A 51 -1.90 15.20 -14.46
N THR A 52 -2.39 15.47 -15.67
CA THR A 52 -2.79 16.82 -16.04
C THR A 52 -4.02 17.10 -15.18
N PRO A 53 -3.99 18.02 -14.20
CA PRO A 53 -5.17 18.36 -13.44
C PRO A 53 -6.23 18.82 -14.42
N ALA A 54 -7.44 18.27 -14.35
CA ALA A 54 -8.56 18.76 -15.13
C ALA A 54 -8.78 20.23 -14.75
N ASP A 55 -8.87 21.08 -15.76
CA ASP A 55 -8.90 22.57 -15.66
C ASP A 55 -10.09 23.15 -14.83
N THR A 56 -10.98 22.30 -14.31
CA THR A 56 -12.19 22.68 -13.57
C THR A 56 -12.25 22.15 -12.13
N ALA A 57 -11.32 21.29 -11.72
CA ALA A 57 -11.28 20.75 -10.35
C ALA A 57 -10.53 21.70 -9.42
N LYS A 58 -10.95 21.78 -8.15
CA LYS A 58 -10.18 22.49 -7.12
C LYS A 58 -8.75 21.94 -7.08
N PRO A 59 -7.72 22.82 -6.97
CA PRO A 59 -6.33 22.36 -6.93
C PRO A 59 -5.98 21.58 -5.65
N TRP A 60 -6.92 21.44 -4.74
CA TRP A 60 -6.72 20.76 -3.47
C TRP A 60 -7.88 19.83 -3.13
N LYS A 61 -7.57 18.79 -2.37
CA LYS A 61 -8.50 17.82 -1.79
C LYS A 61 -8.24 17.74 -0.29
N LEU A 62 -9.31 17.60 0.49
CA LEU A 62 -9.25 17.38 1.92
C LEU A 62 -10.13 16.20 2.28
N ASN A 63 -9.53 15.17 2.90
CA ASN A 63 -10.23 14.02 3.43
C ASN A 63 -10.07 14.00 4.95
N VAL A 64 -11.18 13.82 5.66
CA VAL A 64 -11.18 13.62 7.12
C VAL A 64 -11.76 12.24 7.39
N GLN A 65 -11.03 11.43 8.13
CA GLN A 65 -11.43 10.06 8.46
C GLN A 65 -11.47 9.91 9.98
N ASP A 66 -12.50 9.25 10.48
CA ASP A 66 -12.62 8.85 11.88
C ASP A 66 -12.89 7.36 11.96
N ALA A 67 -12.07 6.63 12.71
CA ALA A 67 -12.12 5.19 12.79
C ALA A 67 -12.15 4.72 14.25
N LEU A 68 -13.20 3.97 14.60
CA LEU A 68 -13.33 3.28 15.88
C LEU A 68 -12.99 1.81 15.68
N ARG A 69 -11.93 1.34 16.33
CA ARG A 69 -11.42 -0.03 16.20
C ARG A 69 -11.44 -0.76 17.53
N ALA A 70 -11.98 -1.97 17.53
CA ALA A 70 -11.88 -2.94 18.61
C ALA A 70 -11.01 -4.12 18.16
N SER A 71 -10.00 -4.47 18.97
CA SER A 71 -9.00 -5.49 18.65
C SER A 71 -8.95 -6.55 19.72
N ARG A 72 -8.79 -7.80 19.32
CA ARG A 72 -8.49 -8.95 20.17
C ARG A 72 -7.06 -9.40 19.91
N TYR A 73 -6.31 -9.57 20.99
CA TYR A 73 -4.93 -10.04 20.99
C TYR A 73 -4.83 -11.55 21.23
N ARG A 74 -3.71 -12.17 20.82
CA ARG A 74 -3.50 -13.62 20.97
C ARG A 74 -3.36 -14.06 22.42
N ASP A 75 -2.90 -13.19 23.30
CA ASP A 75 -2.83 -13.44 24.74
C ASP A 75 -4.19 -13.31 25.48
N GLY A 76 -5.27 -13.13 24.72
CA GLY A 76 -6.64 -12.99 25.24
C GLY A 76 -7.02 -11.57 25.65
N GLY A 77 -6.09 -10.60 25.56
CA GLY A 77 -6.39 -9.20 25.81
C GLY A 77 -7.25 -8.56 24.72
N GLU A 78 -7.95 -7.49 25.06
CA GLU A 78 -8.74 -6.68 24.16
C GLU A 78 -8.31 -5.22 24.28
N ALA A 79 -8.41 -4.46 23.21
CA ALA A 79 -8.15 -3.02 23.23
C ALA A 79 -9.06 -2.30 22.23
N GLY A 80 -9.46 -1.10 22.61
CA GLY A 80 -10.14 -0.15 21.73
C GLY A 80 -9.21 0.99 21.33
N ARG A 81 -9.42 1.54 20.14
CA ARG A 81 -8.70 2.70 19.63
C ARG A 81 -9.60 3.54 18.75
N ASN A 82 -9.53 4.86 18.94
CA ASN A 82 -10.00 5.84 17.97
C ASN A 82 -8.80 6.31 17.14
N GLN A 83 -9.02 6.57 15.85
CA GLN A 83 -8.05 7.17 14.95
C GLN A 83 -8.74 8.26 14.15
N LEU A 84 -8.37 9.51 14.41
CA LEU A 84 -8.74 10.66 13.58
C LEU A 84 -7.61 10.92 12.59
N SER A 85 -7.95 10.98 11.30
CA SER A 85 -6.98 11.24 10.23
C SER A 85 -7.43 12.42 9.39
N VAL A 86 -6.50 13.29 9.05
CA VAL A 86 -6.71 14.40 8.12
C VAL A 86 -5.70 14.28 7.00
N GLU A 87 -6.16 14.18 5.78
CA GLU A 87 -5.36 14.08 4.58
C GLU A 87 -5.60 15.29 3.68
N PHE A 88 -4.53 15.95 3.30
CA PHE A 88 -4.54 17.10 2.39
C PHE A 88 -3.68 16.81 1.17
N GLU A 89 -4.23 17.08 0.01
CA GLU A 89 -3.54 17.00 -1.28
C GLU A 89 -3.68 18.33 -2.01
N TYR A 90 -2.60 18.76 -2.65
CA TYR A 90 -2.56 19.91 -3.53
C TYR A 90 -1.79 19.55 -4.81
N GLY A 91 -2.33 19.95 -5.97
CA GLY A 91 -1.66 19.75 -7.24
C GLY A 91 -2.14 20.79 -8.24
N GLN A 92 -1.23 21.61 -8.77
CA GLN A 92 -1.59 22.64 -9.74
C GLN A 92 -0.41 22.97 -10.66
N TRP A 93 -0.73 23.23 -11.93
CA TRP A 93 0.16 23.92 -12.85
C TRP A 93 0.18 25.40 -12.51
N LEU A 94 1.32 25.91 -12.06
CA LEU A 94 1.55 27.31 -11.72
C LEU A 94 1.85 28.13 -12.99
N THR A 95 2.46 27.50 -13.96
CA THR A 95 2.71 28.02 -15.31
C THR A 95 2.53 26.90 -16.32
N PRO A 96 2.53 27.14 -17.65
CA PRO A 96 2.49 26.08 -18.65
C PRO A 96 3.61 25.03 -18.51
N SER A 97 4.72 25.40 -17.85
CA SER A 97 5.91 24.52 -17.72
C SER A 97 6.18 24.05 -16.30
N PHE A 98 5.55 24.62 -15.27
CA PHE A 98 5.83 24.27 -13.88
C PHE A 98 4.57 23.96 -13.09
N ALA A 99 4.57 22.78 -12.41
CA ALA A 99 3.55 22.41 -11.45
C ALA A 99 4.15 22.15 -10.06
N ALA A 100 3.31 22.31 -9.04
CA ALA A 100 3.63 21.94 -7.65
C ALA A 100 2.66 20.87 -7.16
N HIS A 101 3.21 19.88 -6.45
CA HIS A 101 2.45 18.80 -5.83
C HIS A 101 2.83 18.67 -4.36
N PHE A 102 1.81 18.56 -3.52
CA PHE A 102 1.98 18.36 -2.09
C PHE A 102 0.89 17.45 -1.55
N SER A 103 1.26 16.44 -0.77
CA SER A 103 0.33 15.55 -0.09
C SER A 103 0.84 15.23 1.31
N MET A 104 -0.01 15.42 2.30
CA MET A 104 0.30 15.12 3.69
C MET A 104 -0.85 14.41 4.38
N ARG A 105 -0.52 13.68 5.44
CA ARG A 105 -1.49 13.07 6.33
C ARG A 105 -1.09 13.31 7.78
N PHE A 106 -2.06 13.69 8.59
CA PHE A 106 -1.99 13.73 10.04
C PHE A 106 -2.89 12.65 10.61
N ASP A 107 -2.39 11.88 11.56
CA ASP A 107 -3.16 10.89 12.31
C ASP A 107 -3.00 11.14 13.81
N ARG A 108 -4.13 11.17 14.52
CA ARG A 108 -4.19 11.10 15.96
C ARG A 108 -4.79 9.77 16.38
N PHE A 109 -4.08 9.08 17.26
CA PHE A 109 -4.51 7.81 17.82
C PHE A 109 -4.80 7.99 19.30
N ASP A 110 -6.02 7.73 19.73
CA ASP A 110 -6.44 7.78 21.12
C ASP A 110 -6.92 6.39 21.58
N PRO A 111 -6.43 5.89 22.74
CA PRO A 111 -6.90 4.65 23.29
C PRO A 111 -8.34 4.78 23.80
N LEU A 112 -9.12 3.71 23.66
CA LEU A 112 -10.46 3.59 24.21
C LEU A 112 -10.47 2.51 25.29
N GLY A 113 -10.98 2.85 26.48
CA GLY A 113 -11.04 1.92 27.61
C GLY A 113 -9.63 1.58 28.15
N THR A 114 -9.47 0.33 28.62
CA THR A 114 -8.18 -0.18 29.11
C THR A 114 -7.28 -0.57 27.95
N SER A 115 -6.62 0.42 27.34
CA SER A 115 -5.74 0.18 26.20
C SER A 115 -4.29 -0.07 26.63
N ARG A 116 -3.57 -0.83 25.79
CA ARG A 116 -2.14 -1.11 25.92
C ARG A 116 -1.25 -0.01 25.36
N THR A 117 -1.84 1.01 24.72
CA THR A 117 -1.12 2.08 24.03
C THR A 117 -1.51 3.43 24.57
N SER A 118 -0.60 4.39 24.53
CA SER A 118 -0.86 5.81 24.81
C SER A 118 -1.35 6.53 23.57
N SER A 119 -1.96 7.71 23.77
CA SER A 119 -2.25 8.62 22.67
C SER A 119 -0.97 9.01 21.95
N ARG A 120 -1.05 9.10 20.61
CA ARG A 120 0.08 9.54 19.78
C ARG A 120 -0.42 10.28 18.55
N ASP A 121 0.35 11.25 18.13
CA ASP A 121 0.17 11.98 16.88
C ASP A 121 1.24 11.57 15.88
N VAL A 122 0.87 11.45 14.61
CA VAL A 122 1.80 11.14 13.51
C VAL A 122 1.49 12.06 12.35
N THR A 123 2.48 12.82 11.88
CA THR A 123 2.37 13.65 10.68
C THR A 123 3.30 13.10 9.62
N LEU A 124 2.81 12.94 8.41
CA LEU A 124 3.57 12.42 7.29
C LEU A 124 3.37 13.31 6.07
N VAL A 125 4.45 13.76 5.48
CA VAL A 125 4.45 14.31 4.13
C VAL A 125 4.60 13.14 3.17
N LYS A 126 3.54 12.80 2.42
CA LYS A 126 3.55 11.67 1.48
C LYS A 126 4.32 12.02 0.22
N GLU A 127 4.01 13.17 -0.36
CA GLU A 127 4.65 13.71 -1.57
C GLU A 127 4.86 15.21 -1.43
N ALA A 128 5.95 15.73 -1.96
CA ALA A 128 6.25 17.16 -2.04
C ALA A 128 7.28 17.38 -3.15
N TYR A 129 6.83 17.73 -4.34
CA TYR A 129 7.73 17.90 -5.49
C TYR A 129 7.25 18.99 -6.44
N ALA A 130 8.20 19.52 -7.19
CA ALA A 130 7.94 20.39 -8.34
C ALA A 130 8.14 19.59 -9.62
N SER A 131 7.25 19.79 -10.60
CA SER A 131 7.35 19.22 -11.94
C SER A 131 7.72 20.31 -12.93
N TRP A 132 8.73 20.06 -13.73
CA TRP A 132 9.13 20.91 -14.86
C TRP A 132 8.90 20.18 -16.17
N ARG A 133 8.02 20.71 -17.00
CA ARG A 133 7.84 20.26 -18.38
C ARG A 133 8.88 20.95 -19.27
N ALA A 134 10.02 20.29 -19.47
CA ALA A 134 11.12 20.80 -20.27
C ALA A 134 10.79 20.81 -21.76
N SER A 135 9.93 19.87 -22.21
CA SER A 135 9.36 19.80 -23.55
C SER A 135 8.00 19.06 -23.50
N PRO A 136 7.22 19.01 -24.58
CA PRO A 136 6.00 18.20 -24.63
C PRO A 136 6.23 16.71 -24.32
N ALA A 137 7.44 16.22 -24.53
CA ALA A 137 7.84 14.83 -24.34
C ALA A 137 8.70 14.57 -23.09
N LEU A 138 9.18 15.60 -22.38
CA LEU A 138 10.09 15.45 -21.24
C LEU A 138 9.56 16.21 -20.02
N VAL A 139 9.33 15.45 -18.95
CA VAL A 139 8.97 15.98 -17.63
C VAL A 139 10.05 15.60 -16.62
N VAL A 140 10.41 16.55 -15.77
CA VAL A 140 11.38 16.37 -14.68
C VAL A 140 10.71 16.75 -13.36
N ASP A 141 10.70 15.82 -12.40
CA ASP A 141 10.18 16.04 -11.06
C ASP A 141 11.34 16.07 -10.07
N ALA A 142 11.32 17.05 -9.18
CA ALA A 142 12.32 17.21 -8.13
C ALA A 142 11.64 17.34 -6.76
N GLY A 143 12.00 16.49 -5.82
CA GLY A 143 11.42 16.46 -4.47
C GLY A 143 11.06 15.06 -4.02
N ARG A 144 10.03 14.94 -3.16
CA ARG A 144 9.53 13.66 -2.67
C ARG A 144 8.46 13.14 -3.63
N VAL A 145 8.83 12.16 -4.46
CA VAL A 145 7.97 11.58 -5.50
C VAL A 145 7.59 10.14 -5.16
N ASN A 146 6.37 9.75 -5.46
CA ASN A 146 5.96 8.35 -5.37
C ASN A 146 6.49 7.59 -6.61
N ALA A 147 7.24 6.51 -6.35
CA ALA A 147 7.86 5.69 -7.39
C ALA A 147 7.39 4.23 -7.22
N ARG A 148 6.16 3.96 -7.58
CA ARG A 148 5.60 2.62 -7.60
C ARG A 148 5.55 2.10 -9.02
N LEU A 149 5.91 0.83 -9.21
CA LEU A 149 5.81 0.09 -10.46
C LEU A 149 5.00 -1.20 -10.22
N GLY A 150 4.52 -1.78 -11.30
CA GLY A 150 3.84 -3.06 -11.31
C GLY A 150 2.36 -3.01 -10.95
N ALA A 151 1.62 -4.02 -11.40
CA ALA A 151 0.17 -4.18 -11.24
C ALA A 151 -0.23 -5.11 -10.09
N ALA A 152 0.73 -5.89 -9.55
CA ALA A 152 0.45 -6.85 -8.51
C ALA A 152 -0.02 -6.18 -7.22
N THR A 153 -1.07 -6.75 -6.64
CA THR A 153 -1.82 -6.19 -5.51
C THR A 153 -1.34 -6.74 -4.17
N GLY A 154 -1.17 -8.06 -4.07
CA GLY A 154 -0.82 -8.72 -2.82
C GLY A 154 0.68 -8.70 -2.51
N TYR A 155 1.51 -8.87 -3.53
CA TYR A 155 2.97 -8.75 -3.46
C TYR A 155 3.52 -8.26 -4.78
N ASN A 156 4.14 -7.09 -4.75
CA ASN A 156 4.71 -6.45 -5.93
C ASN A 156 6.24 -6.54 -5.89
N PRO A 157 6.87 -7.49 -6.58
CA PRO A 157 8.33 -7.65 -6.57
C PRO A 157 9.06 -6.51 -7.26
N THR A 158 8.47 -5.86 -8.26
CA THR A 158 9.09 -4.79 -9.06
C THR A 158 8.99 -3.41 -8.42
N ASP A 159 8.25 -3.28 -7.32
CA ASP A 159 8.25 -2.05 -6.52
C ASP A 159 9.52 -1.95 -5.67
N PHE A 160 10.62 -1.54 -6.27
CA PHE A 160 11.92 -1.42 -5.61
C PHE A 160 11.97 -0.34 -4.52
N PHE A 161 11.03 0.62 -4.53
CA PHE A 161 10.94 1.68 -3.53
C PHE A 161 9.91 1.39 -2.42
N ARG A 162 9.44 0.14 -2.29
CA ARG A 162 8.44 -0.25 -1.28
C ARG A 162 8.96 -0.22 0.16
N ALA A 163 10.26 -0.49 0.39
CA ALA A 163 10.83 -0.53 1.72
C ALA A 163 10.67 0.82 2.44
N GLY A 164 10.07 0.82 3.62
CA GLY A 164 9.78 2.02 4.40
C GLY A 164 8.63 2.88 3.87
N ALA A 165 8.08 2.59 2.68
CA ALA A 165 7.06 3.42 2.05
C ALA A 165 5.69 3.39 2.77
N VAL A 166 5.33 2.30 3.44
CA VAL A 166 4.11 2.23 4.28
C VAL A 166 4.50 2.42 5.73
N SER A 167 4.01 3.49 6.35
CA SER A 167 4.44 3.88 7.69
C SER A 167 3.35 3.84 8.74
N LEU A 168 2.09 3.64 8.35
CA LEU A 168 0.94 3.84 9.23
C LEU A 168 0.18 2.54 9.50
N ASP A 169 -0.54 2.59 10.61
CA ASP A 169 -1.65 1.71 10.93
C ASP A 169 -2.85 2.02 10.02
N VAL A 170 -2.69 1.75 8.74
CA VAL A 170 -3.79 1.86 7.76
C VAL A 170 -4.45 0.50 7.57
N PRO A 171 -5.71 0.47 7.13
CA PRO A 171 -6.33 -0.79 6.71
C PRO A 171 -5.45 -1.54 5.72
N PRO A 172 -5.42 -2.87 5.79
CA PRO A 172 -4.52 -3.66 4.94
C PRO A 172 -4.98 -3.79 3.49
N ASP A 173 -6.11 -3.17 3.14
CA ASP A 173 -6.62 -3.20 1.78
C ASP A 173 -5.66 -2.46 0.81
N PRO A 174 -5.63 -2.87 -0.47
CA PRO A 174 -4.71 -2.33 -1.45
C PRO A 174 -4.85 -0.82 -1.66
N ASP A 175 -6.07 -0.29 -1.69
CA ASP A 175 -6.34 1.12 -1.96
C ASP A 175 -5.81 2.00 -0.81
N SER A 176 -6.11 1.62 0.44
CA SER A 176 -5.57 2.31 1.62
C SER A 176 -4.04 2.29 1.66
N ARG A 177 -3.42 1.17 1.27
CA ARG A 177 -1.96 1.06 1.19
C ARG A 177 -1.37 1.94 0.08
N HIS A 178 -2.05 2.06 -1.05
CA HIS A 178 -1.65 2.94 -2.15
C HIS A 178 -1.72 4.41 -1.76
N MET A 179 -2.86 4.84 -1.24
CA MET A 179 -3.10 6.22 -0.84
C MET A 179 -2.15 6.69 0.28
N ASN A 180 -1.75 5.78 1.17
CA ASN A 180 -0.91 6.11 2.32
C ASN A 180 0.58 5.77 2.13
N ARG A 181 1.02 5.70 0.88
CA ARG A 181 2.41 5.46 0.53
C ARG A 181 3.24 6.73 0.62
N LEU A 182 4.42 6.61 1.23
CA LEU A 182 5.43 7.66 1.26
C LEU A 182 6.27 7.61 -0.01
N GLY A 183 6.45 8.75 -0.65
CA GLY A 183 7.40 8.92 -1.74
C GLY A 183 8.85 8.83 -1.28
N THR A 184 9.76 8.75 -2.24
CA THR A 184 11.20 8.91 -2.03
C THR A 184 11.65 10.29 -2.49
N VAL A 185 12.62 10.90 -1.81
CA VAL A 185 13.21 12.16 -2.27
C VAL A 185 14.19 11.86 -3.39
N GLY A 186 14.05 12.59 -4.50
CA GLY A 186 14.91 12.38 -5.65
C GLY A 186 14.61 13.28 -6.82
N LEU A 187 15.26 12.97 -7.93
CA LEU A 187 15.04 13.56 -9.24
C LEU A 187 14.53 12.46 -10.17
N ARG A 188 13.32 12.64 -10.71
CA ARG A 188 12.72 11.76 -11.71
C ARG A 188 12.66 12.49 -13.04
N ALA A 189 13.18 11.92 -14.10
CA ALA A 189 13.03 12.39 -15.46
C ALA A 189 12.27 11.34 -16.27
N GLN A 190 11.23 11.75 -16.97
CA GLN A 190 10.43 10.89 -17.84
C GLN A 190 10.37 11.47 -19.25
N GLN A 191 10.91 10.71 -20.19
CA GLN A 191 10.79 10.95 -21.62
C GLN A 191 9.72 10.06 -22.18
N VAL A 192 8.73 10.63 -22.89
CA VAL A 192 7.60 9.90 -23.50
C VAL A 192 7.66 10.05 -25.00
N TRP A 193 7.33 9.00 -25.75
CA TRP A 193 7.11 9.00 -27.19
C TRP A 193 5.82 8.25 -27.49
N GLU A 194 5.38 8.24 -28.74
CA GLU A 194 4.06 7.74 -29.16
C GLU A 194 3.71 6.32 -28.61
N THR A 195 4.69 5.44 -28.54
CA THR A 195 4.50 4.04 -28.17
C THR A 195 5.21 3.61 -26.90
N GLY A 196 5.85 4.52 -26.17
CA GLY A 196 6.59 4.13 -24.99
C GLY A 196 7.12 5.28 -24.13
N SER A 197 7.90 4.94 -23.13
CA SER A 197 8.54 5.90 -22.24
C SER A 197 9.86 5.37 -21.69
N LEU A 198 10.73 6.29 -21.28
CA LEU A 198 11.91 6.03 -20.50
C LEU A 198 11.86 6.88 -19.25
N THR A 199 11.88 6.25 -18.09
CA THR A 199 11.89 6.93 -16.80
C THR A 199 13.22 6.65 -16.07
N THR A 200 13.86 7.70 -15.60
CA THR A 200 15.04 7.62 -14.73
C THR A 200 14.71 8.23 -13.38
N LEU A 201 15.07 7.56 -12.29
CA LEU A 201 14.95 8.08 -10.94
C LEU A 201 16.28 7.97 -10.21
N LEU A 202 16.73 9.09 -9.64
CA LEU A 202 17.90 9.19 -8.76
C LEU A 202 17.40 9.57 -7.37
N SER A 203 17.72 8.79 -6.37
CA SER A 203 17.26 8.97 -4.98
C SER A 203 18.49 8.92 -4.06
N PRO A 204 19.02 10.07 -3.62
CA PRO A 204 20.18 10.11 -2.77
C PRO A 204 19.87 9.66 -1.34
N ARG A 205 20.88 9.16 -0.66
CA ARG A 205 20.85 8.95 0.77
C ARG A 205 20.68 10.28 1.49
N LEU A 206 19.76 10.33 2.45
CA LEU A 206 19.56 11.48 3.32
C LEU A 206 19.94 11.12 4.76
N GLU A 207 20.76 11.94 5.39
CA GLU A 207 21.11 11.77 6.79
C GLU A 207 20.04 12.36 7.70
N ARG A 208 19.79 11.70 8.83
CA ARG A 208 18.90 12.22 9.85
C ARG A 208 19.56 13.40 10.54
N ARG A 209 19.10 14.61 10.26
CA ARG A 209 19.42 15.79 11.07
C ARG A 209 18.33 15.92 12.13
N SER A 210 18.68 15.61 13.37
CA SER A 210 17.88 15.99 14.53
C SER A 210 18.04 17.50 14.72
N LEU A 211 17.05 18.28 14.33
CA LEU A 211 17.00 19.70 14.71
C LEU A 211 16.39 19.78 16.11
N PRO A 212 16.91 20.60 17.04
CA PRO A 212 16.30 20.82 18.35
C PRO A 212 14.87 21.33 18.17
N GLY A 213 13.88 20.62 18.72
CA GLY A 213 12.47 20.97 18.62
C GLY A 213 11.74 20.42 17.39
N ASP A 214 12.42 19.58 16.57
CA ASP A 214 11.79 18.91 15.43
C ASP A 214 10.78 17.86 15.94
N PRO A 215 9.48 17.97 15.62
CA PRO A 215 8.58 16.84 15.80
C PRO A 215 9.08 15.72 14.88
N ALA A 216 9.74 14.74 15.46
CA ALA A 216 10.49 13.65 14.83
C ALA A 216 9.71 12.82 13.78
N ALA A 217 8.47 13.19 13.51
CA ALA A 217 7.54 12.54 12.61
C ALA A 217 7.31 13.27 11.28
N ALA A 218 7.41 14.60 11.24
CA ALA A 218 6.97 15.37 10.07
C ALA A 218 7.89 15.24 8.84
N SER A 219 9.17 14.90 9.05
CA SER A 219 10.17 14.88 7.99
C SER A 219 11.01 13.59 7.97
N ASP A 220 10.41 12.42 8.25
CA ASP A 220 11.15 11.15 8.21
C ASP A 220 11.56 10.78 6.76
N LEU A 221 12.35 11.66 6.14
CA LEU A 221 12.86 11.50 4.79
C LEU A 221 13.83 10.31 4.69
N GLN A 222 14.55 10.00 5.78
CA GLN A 222 15.45 8.85 5.86
C GLN A 222 14.75 7.51 5.70
N ARG A 223 13.48 7.42 6.13
CA ARG A 223 12.73 6.18 6.07
C ARG A 223 12.66 5.61 4.66
N THR A 224 12.55 6.49 3.66
CA THR A 224 12.55 6.13 2.24
C THR A 224 13.84 6.46 1.52
N ASN A 225 14.81 7.11 2.18
CA ASN A 225 16.10 7.52 1.60
C ASN A 225 17.29 7.09 2.47
N GLY A 226 17.25 5.88 3.01
CA GLY A 226 18.32 5.36 3.87
C GLY A 226 19.62 5.00 3.13
N VAL A 227 19.59 4.87 1.80
CA VAL A 227 20.72 4.55 0.92
C VAL A 227 20.57 5.28 -0.41
N ASP A 228 21.68 5.47 -1.14
CA ASP A 228 21.63 5.96 -2.52
C ASP A 228 21.03 4.90 -3.43
N ARG A 229 20.08 5.30 -4.25
CA ARG A 229 19.36 4.42 -5.20
C ARG A 229 19.19 5.10 -6.53
N TRP A 230 19.17 4.31 -7.58
CA TRP A 230 18.81 4.74 -8.91
C TRP A 230 17.95 3.67 -9.59
N MET A 231 17.14 4.09 -10.53
CA MET A 231 16.28 3.20 -11.31
C MET A 231 16.12 3.73 -12.72
N LEU A 232 16.13 2.81 -13.67
CA LEU A 232 15.81 3.06 -15.07
C LEU A 232 14.66 2.14 -15.45
N VAL A 233 13.60 2.70 -16.04
CA VAL A 233 12.44 1.97 -16.51
C VAL A 233 12.19 2.30 -17.97
N ALA A 234 12.22 1.30 -18.84
CA ALA A 234 11.84 1.42 -20.24
C ALA A 234 10.49 0.70 -20.46
N SER A 235 9.52 1.40 -21.00
CA SER A 235 8.21 0.87 -21.34
C SER A 235 7.98 1.02 -22.85
N GLN A 236 7.45 -0.02 -23.49
CA GLN A 236 7.17 -0.01 -24.93
C GLN A 236 5.88 -0.76 -25.22
N ARG A 237 4.91 -0.08 -25.82
CA ARG A 237 3.69 -0.72 -26.32
C ARG A 237 4.02 -1.50 -27.61
N LEU A 238 3.89 -2.81 -27.54
CA LEU A 238 4.13 -3.72 -28.67
C LEU A 238 2.86 -3.91 -29.50
N THR A 239 1.71 -3.99 -28.83
CA THR A 239 0.37 -4.05 -29.42
C THR A 239 -0.59 -3.24 -28.55
N ALA A 240 -1.85 -3.10 -28.98
CA ALA A 240 -2.88 -2.44 -28.16
C ALA A 240 -3.11 -3.15 -26.80
N ALA A 241 -2.80 -4.46 -26.72
CA ALA A 241 -3.04 -5.28 -25.52
C ALA A 241 -1.76 -5.63 -24.74
N ILE A 242 -0.56 -5.33 -25.25
CA ILE A 242 0.70 -5.80 -24.68
C ILE A 242 1.66 -4.62 -24.51
N GLN A 243 2.02 -4.33 -23.26
CA GLN A 243 2.93 -3.25 -22.89
C GLN A 243 3.92 -3.72 -21.81
N PRO A 244 5.09 -4.26 -22.20
CA PRO A 244 6.14 -4.64 -21.27
C PRO A 244 6.88 -3.43 -20.72
N GLN A 245 7.34 -3.58 -19.47
CA GLN A 245 8.30 -2.69 -18.83
C GLN A 245 9.56 -3.47 -18.47
N LEU A 246 10.72 -2.92 -18.79
CA LEU A 246 12.02 -3.42 -18.38
C LEU A 246 12.61 -2.46 -17.36
N ILE A 247 13.14 -2.99 -16.26
CA ILE A 247 13.61 -2.21 -15.13
C ILE A 247 15.04 -2.62 -14.80
N VAL A 248 15.89 -1.62 -14.57
CA VAL A 248 17.19 -1.81 -13.93
C VAL A 248 17.22 -0.96 -12.67
N TYR A 249 17.55 -1.56 -11.56
CA TYR A 249 17.61 -0.90 -10.25
C TYR A 249 18.97 -1.11 -9.62
N GLY A 250 19.51 -0.06 -9.03
CA GLY A 250 20.74 -0.10 -8.25
C GLY A 250 20.59 0.58 -6.89
N GLU A 251 21.30 0.03 -5.93
CA GLU A 251 21.36 0.49 -4.54
C GLU A 251 22.81 0.40 -4.05
N SER A 252 23.28 1.40 -3.30
CA SER A 252 24.65 1.41 -2.77
C SER A 252 24.92 0.18 -1.91
N GLY A 253 26.04 -0.51 -2.19
CA GLY A 253 26.46 -1.73 -1.50
C GLY A 253 25.78 -3.01 -1.97
N GLN A 254 24.93 -2.95 -3.00
CA GLN A 254 24.28 -4.10 -3.61
C GLN A 254 24.61 -4.22 -5.09
N ALA A 255 24.55 -5.43 -5.62
CA ALA A 255 24.62 -5.64 -7.06
C ALA A 255 23.31 -5.11 -7.72
N PRO A 256 23.39 -4.62 -8.96
CA PRO A 256 22.19 -4.23 -9.69
C PRO A 256 21.17 -5.38 -9.78
N GLN A 257 19.90 -5.02 -9.79
CA GLN A 257 18.77 -5.92 -9.95
C GLN A 257 18.02 -5.58 -11.25
N PHE A 258 17.46 -6.60 -11.86
CA PHE A 258 16.66 -6.48 -13.06
C PHE A 258 15.20 -6.75 -12.70
N GLY A 259 14.29 -6.05 -13.36
CA GLY A 259 12.86 -6.26 -13.21
C GLY A 259 12.17 -6.27 -14.57
N GLN A 260 11.03 -6.94 -14.62
CA GLN A 260 10.15 -6.97 -15.78
C GLN A 260 8.72 -6.99 -15.31
N ASN A 261 7.89 -6.13 -15.92
CA ASN A 261 6.44 -6.15 -15.81
C ASN A 261 5.84 -6.41 -17.18
N LEU A 262 4.83 -7.25 -17.22
CA LEU A 262 4.03 -7.50 -18.40
C LEU A 262 2.57 -7.56 -17.98
N SER A 263 1.75 -6.73 -18.58
CA SER A 263 0.28 -6.79 -18.46
C SER A 263 -0.34 -7.02 -19.83
N VAL A 264 -1.36 -7.85 -19.87
CA VAL A 264 -2.06 -8.23 -21.09
C VAL A 264 -3.56 -8.16 -20.84
N LEU A 265 -4.28 -7.41 -21.70
CA LEU A 265 -5.74 -7.42 -21.73
C LEU A 265 -6.23 -8.59 -22.59
N LEU A 266 -6.95 -9.53 -21.97
CA LEU A 266 -7.54 -10.71 -22.60
C LEU A 266 -9.05 -10.48 -22.78
N GLY A 267 -9.46 -10.27 -24.02
CA GLY A 267 -10.83 -9.81 -24.31
C GLY A 267 -11.06 -8.41 -23.74
N ASN A 268 -12.24 -8.18 -23.16
CA ASN A 268 -12.63 -6.89 -22.59
C ASN A 268 -12.78 -6.91 -21.05
N SER A 269 -12.46 -8.02 -20.41
CA SER A 269 -12.81 -8.23 -19.00
C SER A 269 -11.74 -8.87 -18.13
N VAL A 270 -10.62 -9.33 -18.72
CA VAL A 270 -9.53 -9.97 -17.97
C VAL A 270 -8.22 -9.25 -18.22
N VAL A 271 -7.59 -8.76 -17.16
CA VAL A 271 -6.21 -8.26 -17.19
C VAL A 271 -5.33 -9.31 -16.52
N ALA A 272 -4.46 -9.97 -17.27
CA ALA A 272 -3.44 -10.85 -16.76
C ALA A 272 -2.10 -10.12 -16.65
N TYR A 273 -1.30 -10.44 -15.63
CA TYR A 273 0.00 -9.80 -15.43
C TYR A 273 1.05 -10.74 -14.86
N VAL A 274 2.29 -10.44 -15.19
CA VAL A 274 3.48 -11.09 -14.65
C VAL A 274 4.48 -10.02 -14.24
N GLU A 275 4.94 -10.11 -13.02
CA GLU A 275 6.04 -9.30 -12.49
C GLU A 275 7.18 -10.22 -12.09
N TRP A 276 8.38 -9.86 -12.43
CA TRP A 276 9.57 -10.63 -12.13
C TRP A 276 10.74 -9.70 -11.78
N THR A 277 11.53 -10.11 -10.79
CA THR A 277 12.82 -9.49 -10.48
C THR A 277 13.89 -10.52 -10.26
N GLY A 278 15.13 -10.20 -10.60
CA GLY A 278 16.28 -11.06 -10.38
C GLY A 278 17.55 -10.24 -10.11
N GLY A 279 18.42 -10.77 -9.24
CA GLY A 279 19.70 -10.17 -8.91
C GLY A 279 20.44 -10.93 -7.82
N TYR A 280 21.74 -10.63 -7.68
CA TYR A 280 22.57 -11.18 -6.62
C TYR A 280 22.28 -10.46 -5.30
N ARG A 281 21.63 -11.16 -4.36
CA ARG A 281 21.25 -10.60 -3.06
C ARG A 281 21.30 -11.64 -1.95
N ARG A 282 21.43 -11.16 -0.70
CA ARG A 282 21.35 -12.00 0.49
C ARG A 282 19.92 -12.44 0.75
N SER A 283 19.73 -13.59 1.41
CA SER A 283 18.41 -14.03 1.88
C SER A 283 17.86 -13.05 2.91
N LEU A 284 16.53 -13.09 3.12
CA LEU A 284 15.85 -12.29 4.13
C LEU A 284 16.41 -12.54 5.54
N ILE A 285 16.62 -13.82 5.90
CA ILE A 285 17.18 -14.19 7.20
C ILE A 285 18.61 -13.64 7.34
N ALA A 286 19.48 -13.82 6.37
CA ALA A 286 20.86 -13.34 6.44
C ALA A 286 20.95 -11.80 6.54
N ARG A 287 20.07 -11.06 5.83
CA ARG A 287 19.99 -9.59 5.95
C ARG A 287 19.55 -9.15 7.36
N ALA A 288 18.54 -9.81 7.91
CA ALA A 288 17.94 -9.44 9.18
C ALA A 288 18.78 -9.84 10.40
N THR A 289 19.57 -10.89 10.29
CA THR A 289 20.33 -11.44 11.42
C THR A 289 21.81 -11.05 11.42
N GLY A 290 22.31 -10.44 10.33
CA GLY A 290 23.74 -10.19 10.16
C GLY A 290 24.56 -11.47 9.98
N ALA A 291 23.93 -12.61 9.66
CA ALA A 291 24.61 -13.89 9.40
C ALA A 291 25.62 -13.78 8.25
N ALA A 292 26.43 -14.84 8.05
CA ALA A 292 27.39 -14.92 6.96
C ALA A 292 26.75 -14.58 5.60
N ASP A 293 27.56 -14.10 4.68
CA ASP A 293 27.12 -13.71 3.34
C ASP A 293 26.67 -14.96 2.57
N ASP A 294 25.38 -15.03 2.28
CA ASP A 294 24.74 -16.08 1.49
C ASP A 294 24.27 -15.57 0.12
N ARG A 295 24.97 -14.55 -0.43
CA ARG A 295 24.61 -13.97 -1.73
C ARG A 295 24.50 -15.04 -2.80
N ALA A 296 23.37 -15.03 -3.49
CA ALA A 296 23.08 -15.87 -4.63
C ALA A 296 22.20 -15.10 -5.61
N PHE A 297 22.16 -15.52 -6.86
CA PHE A 297 21.16 -15.00 -7.78
C PHE A 297 19.77 -15.48 -7.31
N ARG A 298 18.93 -14.52 -6.92
CA ARG A 298 17.61 -14.80 -6.37
C ARG A 298 16.56 -14.06 -7.19
N THR A 299 15.48 -14.77 -7.49
CA THR A 299 14.34 -14.22 -8.22
C THR A 299 13.15 -14.02 -7.30
N SER A 300 12.29 -13.07 -7.64
CA SER A 300 10.97 -12.93 -7.05
C SER A 300 9.97 -12.67 -8.17
N SER A 301 8.76 -13.19 -8.02
CA SER A 301 7.72 -13.02 -9.03
C SER A 301 6.32 -12.93 -8.41
N SER A 302 5.43 -12.28 -9.13
CA SER A 302 3.99 -12.33 -8.94
C SER A 302 3.33 -12.57 -10.29
N VAL A 303 2.45 -13.55 -10.35
CA VAL A 303 1.66 -13.89 -11.54
C VAL A 303 0.21 -13.84 -11.13
N GLY A 304 -0.58 -13.04 -11.81
CA GLY A 304 -1.97 -12.84 -11.43
C GLY A 304 -2.87 -12.46 -12.59
N ALA A 305 -4.16 -12.43 -12.29
CA ALA A 305 -5.17 -11.92 -13.19
C ALA A 305 -6.30 -11.28 -12.39
N THR A 306 -6.89 -10.22 -12.96
CA THR A 306 -8.11 -9.60 -12.51
C THR A 306 -9.18 -9.81 -13.57
N TRP A 307 -10.31 -10.37 -13.17
CA TRP A 307 -11.48 -10.57 -14.00
C TRP A 307 -12.62 -9.69 -13.52
N THR A 308 -13.08 -8.79 -14.40
CA THR A 308 -14.22 -7.89 -14.14
C THR A 308 -15.46 -8.46 -14.82
N LEU A 309 -16.48 -8.78 -14.02
CA LEU A 309 -17.74 -9.32 -14.46
C LEU A 309 -18.77 -8.19 -14.70
N PRO A 310 -19.80 -8.41 -15.57
CA PRO A 310 -20.82 -7.40 -15.86
C PRO A 310 -21.66 -6.95 -14.65
N VAL A 311 -21.62 -7.68 -13.55
CA VAL A 311 -22.34 -7.38 -12.29
C VAL A 311 -21.55 -6.47 -11.32
N ASP A 312 -20.61 -5.68 -11.83
CA ASP A 312 -19.71 -4.82 -11.04
C ASP A 312 -18.87 -5.61 -10.00
N LEU A 313 -18.55 -6.87 -10.29
CA LEU A 313 -17.70 -7.72 -9.47
C LEU A 313 -16.35 -7.92 -10.14
N SER A 314 -15.29 -7.52 -9.46
CA SER A 314 -13.90 -7.79 -9.86
C SER A 314 -13.30 -8.87 -8.96
N LEU A 315 -12.68 -9.87 -9.57
CA LEU A 315 -11.99 -10.97 -8.90
C LEU A 315 -10.52 -10.94 -9.28
N THR A 316 -9.64 -10.82 -8.31
CA THR A 316 -8.18 -10.86 -8.50
C THR A 316 -7.61 -12.11 -7.83
N ALA A 317 -6.75 -12.83 -8.54
CA ALA A 317 -5.99 -13.95 -7.97
C ALA A 317 -4.51 -13.82 -8.36
N GLU A 318 -3.61 -14.04 -7.38
CA GLU A 318 -2.16 -13.98 -7.57
C GLU A 318 -1.48 -15.18 -6.92
N PHE A 319 -0.48 -15.71 -7.63
CA PHE A 319 0.55 -16.59 -7.08
C PHE A 319 1.85 -15.80 -6.96
N GLN A 320 2.51 -15.93 -5.82
CA GLN A 320 3.66 -15.12 -5.44
C GLN A 320 4.85 -15.97 -5.07
N SER A 321 6.04 -15.56 -5.49
CA SER A 321 7.29 -16.26 -5.17
C SER A 321 8.37 -15.28 -4.71
N ASN A 322 9.15 -15.65 -3.71
CA ASN A 322 10.30 -14.91 -3.21
C ASN A 322 11.48 -15.86 -2.97
N GLY A 323 12.45 -15.91 -3.89
CA GLY A 323 13.67 -16.69 -3.75
C GLY A 323 14.61 -16.23 -2.62
N GLY A 324 14.37 -15.04 -2.03
CA GLY A 324 15.03 -14.57 -0.81
C GLY A 324 14.32 -15.00 0.47
N GLY A 325 13.07 -15.47 0.39
CA GLY A 325 12.28 -15.97 1.51
C GLY A 325 12.76 -17.33 2.01
N ALA A 326 12.33 -17.71 3.20
CA ALA A 326 12.66 -18.98 3.81
C ALA A 326 11.46 -19.94 3.81
N ASP A 327 11.71 -21.23 3.88
CA ASP A 327 10.64 -22.21 4.04
C ASP A 327 10.18 -22.32 5.51
N ALA A 328 9.09 -23.07 5.72
CA ALA A 328 8.50 -23.25 7.03
C ALA A 328 9.45 -23.92 8.04
N ALA A 329 10.32 -24.79 7.60
CA ALA A 329 11.28 -25.48 8.47
C ALA A 329 12.36 -24.51 8.94
N GLN A 330 12.88 -23.67 8.05
CA GLN A 330 13.86 -22.63 8.36
C GLN A 330 13.31 -21.61 9.35
N TRP A 331 12.06 -21.15 9.18
CA TRP A 331 11.40 -20.21 10.10
C TRP A 331 11.20 -20.82 11.49
N ARG A 332 10.73 -22.06 11.56
CA ARG A 332 10.57 -22.80 12.84
C ARG A 332 11.90 -23.02 13.54
N SER A 333 12.93 -23.41 12.80
CA SER A 333 14.27 -23.59 13.33
C SER A 333 14.85 -22.29 13.88
N LEU A 334 14.72 -21.20 13.14
CA LEU A 334 15.18 -19.87 13.58
C LEU A 334 14.44 -19.42 14.86
N GLN A 335 13.12 -19.58 14.92
CA GLN A 335 12.33 -19.21 16.10
C GLN A 335 12.78 -19.99 17.34
N ARG A 336 13.04 -21.29 17.21
CA ARG A 336 13.47 -22.14 18.33
C ARG A 336 14.90 -21.84 18.77
N ALA A 337 15.81 -21.70 17.81
CA ALA A 337 17.23 -21.50 18.11
C ALA A 337 17.56 -20.07 18.57
N ASN A 338 16.89 -19.05 18.02
CA ASN A 338 17.13 -17.65 18.33
C ASN A 338 15.86 -16.80 18.11
N PRO A 339 14.95 -16.73 19.13
CA PRO A 339 13.71 -15.96 19.03
C PRO A 339 13.92 -14.48 18.72
N ALA A 340 15.00 -13.87 19.21
CA ALA A 340 15.30 -12.47 18.93
C ALA A 340 15.69 -12.24 17.46
N ALA A 341 16.50 -13.13 16.88
CA ALA A 341 16.86 -13.09 15.46
C ALA A 341 15.63 -13.35 14.58
N TRP A 342 14.76 -14.29 14.97
CA TRP A 342 13.50 -14.52 14.33
C TRP A 342 12.61 -13.27 14.36
N GLY A 343 12.46 -12.60 15.50
CA GLY A 343 11.69 -11.35 15.61
C GLY A 343 12.23 -10.25 14.70
N ARG A 344 13.57 -10.07 14.63
CA ARG A 344 14.18 -9.12 13.68
C ARG A 344 13.88 -9.48 12.22
N ALA A 345 13.92 -10.76 11.85
CA ALA A 345 13.63 -11.21 10.49
C ALA A 345 12.17 -10.96 10.09
N VAL A 346 11.22 -11.19 11.01
CA VAL A 346 9.80 -10.85 10.81
C VAL A 346 9.64 -9.34 10.61
N GLN A 347 10.21 -8.52 11.49
CA GLN A 347 10.14 -7.05 11.36
C GLN A 347 10.78 -6.53 10.07
N THR A 348 11.92 -7.10 9.66
CA THR A 348 12.57 -6.76 8.40
C THR A 348 11.67 -7.09 7.20
N SER A 349 10.99 -8.25 7.20
CA SER A 349 10.06 -8.61 6.13
C SER A 349 8.88 -7.65 6.02
N ILE A 350 8.35 -7.21 7.17
CA ILE A 350 7.24 -6.25 7.23
C ILE A 350 7.70 -4.88 6.73
N ALA A 351 8.82 -4.37 7.23
CA ALA A 351 9.37 -3.07 6.85
C ALA A 351 9.75 -3.00 5.36
N ALA A 352 10.30 -4.09 4.82
CA ALA A 352 10.63 -4.23 3.40
C ALA A 352 9.41 -4.57 2.52
N GLN A 353 8.24 -4.83 3.11
CA GLN A 353 7.05 -5.33 2.41
C GLN A 353 7.36 -6.57 1.54
N GLU A 354 8.25 -7.43 2.03
CA GLU A 354 8.64 -8.66 1.36
C GLU A 354 7.78 -9.84 1.80
N LEU A 355 7.57 -10.77 0.89
CA LEU A 355 6.99 -12.06 1.21
C LEU A 355 7.97 -12.83 2.12
N GLN A 356 7.54 -13.18 3.32
CA GLN A 356 8.36 -13.85 4.33
C GLN A 356 8.76 -15.26 3.89
N THR A 357 7.80 -16.00 3.34
CA THR A 357 7.98 -17.34 2.84
C THR A 357 8.35 -17.35 1.35
N ARG A 358 8.77 -18.51 0.84
CA ARG A 358 9.12 -18.66 -0.58
C ARG A 358 7.94 -18.50 -1.50
N HIS A 359 6.74 -18.84 -1.05
CA HIS A 359 5.53 -18.79 -1.86
C HIS A 359 4.37 -18.20 -1.06
N GLY A 360 3.52 -17.49 -1.75
CA GLY A 360 2.29 -16.91 -1.24
C GLY A 360 1.20 -16.92 -2.28
N MET A 361 -0.02 -16.65 -1.81
CA MET A 361 -1.21 -16.47 -2.64
C MET A 361 -1.97 -15.26 -2.13
N PHE A 362 -2.61 -14.54 -3.05
CA PHE A 362 -3.53 -13.46 -2.76
C PHE A 362 -4.78 -13.63 -3.63
N VAL A 363 -5.95 -13.54 -3.02
CA VAL A 363 -7.23 -13.56 -3.72
C VAL A 363 -8.09 -12.44 -3.18
N MET A 364 -8.64 -11.62 -4.05
CA MET A 364 -9.49 -10.47 -3.69
C MET A 364 -10.76 -10.50 -4.52
N ALA A 365 -11.87 -10.11 -3.89
CA ALA A 365 -13.12 -9.81 -4.53
C ALA A 365 -13.54 -8.38 -4.17
N ALA A 366 -13.95 -7.60 -5.16
CA ALA A 366 -14.52 -6.27 -4.98
C ALA A 366 -15.83 -6.19 -5.76
N TRP A 367 -16.95 -6.10 -5.05
CA TRP A 367 -18.28 -6.06 -5.61
C TRP A 367 -18.93 -4.72 -5.30
N ARG A 368 -19.14 -3.92 -6.33
CA ARG A 368 -19.79 -2.62 -6.22
C ARG A 368 -21.30 -2.75 -6.37
N ASN A 369 -22.03 -1.86 -5.71
CA ASN A 369 -23.49 -1.80 -5.78
C ASN A 369 -24.20 -3.12 -5.40
N VAL A 370 -23.65 -3.88 -4.44
CA VAL A 370 -24.18 -5.18 -4.05
C VAL A 370 -25.57 -5.05 -3.42
N GLY A 371 -26.59 -5.62 -4.07
CA GLY A 371 -27.98 -5.59 -3.62
C GLY A 371 -28.64 -4.21 -3.66
N MET A 372 -27.91 -3.12 -3.54
CA MET A 372 -28.40 -1.75 -3.67
C MET A 372 -27.31 -0.81 -4.18
N ARG A 373 -27.73 0.26 -4.85
CA ARG A 373 -26.81 1.27 -5.37
C ARG A 373 -25.95 1.88 -4.25
N ARG A 374 -24.65 2.06 -4.49
CA ARG A 374 -23.66 2.66 -3.56
C ARG A 374 -23.42 1.85 -2.29
N LEU A 375 -23.71 0.56 -2.27
CA LEU A 375 -23.28 -0.38 -1.25
C LEU A 375 -22.23 -1.30 -1.86
N ASP A 376 -21.01 -1.26 -1.35
CA ASP A 376 -19.88 -2.04 -1.87
C ASP A 376 -19.47 -3.08 -0.84
N LEU A 377 -19.13 -4.27 -1.32
CA LEU A 377 -18.55 -5.34 -0.52
C LEU A 377 -17.20 -5.71 -1.12
N SER A 378 -16.16 -5.65 -0.34
CA SER A 378 -14.83 -6.07 -0.76
C SER A 378 -14.16 -6.92 0.29
N GLY A 379 -13.24 -7.79 -0.14
CA GLY A 379 -12.49 -8.60 0.78
C GLY A 379 -11.36 -9.34 0.10
N PHE A 380 -10.35 -9.74 0.89
CA PHE A 380 -9.25 -10.54 0.40
C PHE A 380 -8.80 -11.60 1.39
N VAL A 381 -8.12 -12.59 0.84
CA VAL A 381 -7.34 -13.58 1.57
C VAL A 381 -5.90 -13.48 1.07
N GLN A 382 -4.96 -13.25 1.98
CA GLN A 382 -3.54 -13.38 1.73
C GLN A 382 -3.00 -14.54 2.55
N ALA A 383 -2.36 -15.50 1.89
CA ALA A 383 -1.79 -16.67 2.53
C ALA A 383 -0.31 -16.80 2.19
N ASP A 384 0.54 -16.99 3.19
CA ASP A 384 1.85 -17.58 2.95
C ASP A 384 1.69 -19.10 2.92
N LEU A 385 2.30 -19.76 1.92
CA LEU A 385 2.15 -21.22 1.78
C LEU A 385 2.92 -22.01 2.86
N GLY A 386 3.56 -21.31 3.79
CA GLY A 386 4.08 -21.86 5.03
C GLY A 386 3.05 -21.97 6.16
N GLY A 387 1.82 -21.45 5.98
CA GLY A 387 0.69 -21.63 6.90
C GLY A 387 0.11 -20.38 7.54
N GLY A 388 0.71 -19.21 7.36
CA GLY A 388 0.15 -17.94 7.82
C GLY A 388 -0.95 -17.41 6.89
N ARG A 389 -2.02 -16.84 7.43
CA ARG A 389 -3.14 -16.32 6.65
C ARG A 389 -3.67 -15.02 7.24
N GLN A 390 -4.08 -14.11 6.35
CA GLN A 390 -4.80 -12.90 6.68
C GLN A 390 -6.08 -12.82 5.86
N TYR A 391 -7.16 -12.48 6.52
CA TYR A 391 -8.47 -12.26 5.93
C TYR A 391 -8.88 -10.82 6.22
N TRP A 392 -9.41 -10.14 5.24
CA TRP A 392 -9.98 -8.82 5.40
C TRP A 392 -11.29 -8.73 4.63
N LEU A 393 -12.27 -8.04 5.22
CA LEU A 393 -13.60 -7.82 4.65
C LEU A 393 -14.04 -6.40 4.97
N GLU A 394 -14.64 -5.71 4.00
CA GLU A 394 -15.24 -4.40 4.15
C GLU A 394 -16.64 -4.37 3.52
N LEU A 395 -17.59 -3.81 4.24
CA LEU A 395 -18.88 -3.36 3.73
C LEU A 395 -18.89 -1.84 3.80
N ARG A 396 -18.97 -1.16 2.64
CA ARG A 396 -18.92 0.30 2.52
C ARG A 396 -20.21 0.83 1.91
N ARG A 397 -20.82 1.83 2.59
CA ARG A 397 -21.91 2.63 2.06
C ARG A 397 -21.36 3.99 1.65
N ARG A 398 -21.50 4.34 0.36
CA ARG A 398 -21.07 5.62 -0.20
C ARG A 398 -22.23 6.61 -0.21
N PHE A 399 -21.96 7.85 0.20
CA PHE A 399 -22.84 9.00 0.07
C PHE A 399 -22.13 10.08 -0.76
N ASP A 400 -22.80 11.18 -1.04
CA ASP A 400 -22.24 12.21 -1.95
C ASP A 400 -20.98 12.90 -1.40
N ARG A 401 -20.86 13.03 -0.08
CA ARG A 401 -19.74 13.73 0.58
C ARG A 401 -19.09 12.94 1.70
N PHE A 402 -19.58 11.77 2.00
CA PHE A 402 -19.01 10.92 3.03
C PHE A 402 -19.28 9.45 2.74
N ASP A 403 -18.43 8.58 3.28
CA ASP A 403 -18.60 7.15 3.28
C ASP A 403 -18.64 6.63 4.70
N VAL A 404 -19.35 5.52 4.90
CA VAL A 404 -19.28 4.72 6.14
C VAL A 404 -18.90 3.31 5.77
N ALA A 405 -17.90 2.76 6.44
CA ALA A 405 -17.44 1.40 6.22
C ALA A 405 -17.37 0.62 7.52
N LEU A 406 -17.76 -0.65 7.46
CA LEU A 406 -17.52 -1.66 8.49
C LEU A 406 -16.45 -2.61 7.97
N GLN A 407 -15.35 -2.74 8.72
CA GLN A 407 -14.22 -3.57 8.34
C GLN A 407 -13.97 -4.65 9.38
N TRP A 408 -13.58 -5.83 8.92
CA TRP A 408 -13.14 -6.95 9.72
C TRP A 408 -11.79 -7.44 9.23
N LEU A 409 -10.88 -7.68 10.16
CA LEU A 409 -9.56 -8.24 9.91
C LEU A 409 -9.34 -9.45 10.80
N HIS A 410 -8.86 -10.55 10.25
CA HIS A 410 -8.40 -11.70 11.01
C HIS A 410 -7.03 -12.17 10.51
N GLN A 411 -6.13 -12.43 11.45
CA GLN A 411 -4.78 -12.92 11.18
C GLN A 411 -4.55 -14.21 11.94
N GLY A 412 -4.12 -15.26 11.24
CA GLY A 412 -3.96 -16.59 11.81
C GLY A 412 -2.75 -17.35 11.25
N GLY A 413 -2.43 -18.43 11.91
CA GLY A 413 -1.35 -19.33 11.52
C GLY A 413 -0.41 -19.70 12.67
N PRO A 414 0.60 -20.53 12.38
CA PRO A 414 1.62 -20.89 13.36
C PRO A 414 2.39 -19.67 13.87
N SER A 415 2.85 -19.69 15.14
CA SER A 415 3.55 -18.58 15.78
C SER A 415 4.83 -18.12 15.05
N TRP A 416 5.44 -18.97 14.27
CA TRP A 416 6.62 -18.65 13.47
C TRP A 416 6.29 -17.94 12.14
N SER A 417 5.03 -17.95 11.69
CA SER A 417 4.61 -17.31 10.44
C SER A 417 4.34 -15.82 10.65
N ARG A 418 4.41 -15.04 9.57
CA ARG A 418 4.14 -13.59 9.59
C ARG A 418 2.82 -13.26 10.27
N PHE A 419 1.74 -13.85 9.80
CA PHE A 419 0.40 -13.54 10.29
C PHE A 419 0.10 -14.20 11.66
N GLY A 420 0.73 -15.34 11.95
CA GLY A 420 0.66 -15.98 13.26
C GLY A 420 1.45 -15.27 14.34
N ALA A 421 2.49 -14.51 13.96
CA ALA A 421 3.32 -13.72 14.87
C ALA A 421 2.68 -12.38 15.26
N MET A 422 1.69 -11.88 14.49
CA MET A 422 1.05 -10.61 14.81
C MET A 422 0.35 -10.69 16.16
N PRO A 423 0.61 -9.74 17.09
CA PRO A 423 -0.04 -9.73 18.39
C PRO A 423 -1.57 -9.65 18.30
N GLU A 424 -2.07 -8.80 17.41
CA GLU A 424 -3.49 -8.66 17.12
C GLU A 424 -3.95 -9.82 16.22
N SER A 425 -4.92 -10.60 16.69
CA SER A 425 -5.48 -11.73 15.95
C SER A 425 -6.71 -11.37 15.15
N THR A 426 -7.54 -10.46 15.68
CA THR A 426 -8.81 -10.06 15.04
C THR A 426 -9.11 -8.62 15.40
N SER A 427 -9.62 -7.86 14.45
CA SER A 427 -10.20 -6.55 14.74
C SER A 427 -11.47 -6.28 13.94
N ILE A 428 -12.31 -5.43 14.48
CA ILE A 428 -13.46 -4.83 13.82
C ILE A 428 -13.29 -3.32 13.90
N GLN A 429 -13.54 -2.64 12.79
CA GLN A 429 -13.41 -1.19 12.68
C GLN A 429 -14.64 -0.59 11.99
N VAL A 430 -15.17 0.48 12.55
CA VAL A 430 -16.13 1.35 11.87
C VAL A 430 -15.37 2.60 11.43
N LEU A 431 -15.49 2.95 10.17
CA LEU A 431 -14.76 4.05 9.53
C LEU A 431 -15.75 5.00 8.88
N GLY A 432 -15.68 6.28 9.22
CA GLY A 432 -16.32 7.39 8.52
C GLY A 432 -15.28 8.17 7.72
N ILE A 433 -15.56 8.50 6.45
CA ILE A 433 -14.68 9.29 5.59
C ILE A 433 -15.49 10.46 5.03
N PHE A 434 -15.03 11.68 5.25
CA PHE A 434 -15.62 12.89 4.71
C PHE A 434 -14.69 13.49 3.64
N TYR A 435 -15.25 13.85 2.48
CA TYR A 435 -14.56 14.40 1.31
C TYR A 435 -14.95 15.86 1.05
N ARG A 436 -13.93 16.71 0.78
CA ARG A 436 -14.14 18.13 0.42
C ARG A 436 -13.24 18.60 -0.72
#